data_b4568b47cea629d34aebdd25f36551ea
#
_entry.id   b4568b47cea629d34aebdd25f36551ea
#
_cell.length_a   1.000
_cell.length_b   1.000
_cell.length_c   1.000
_cell.angle_alpha   90.00
_cell.angle_beta   90.00
_cell.angle_gamma   90.00
#
_symmetry.space_group_name_H-M   'P 1'
#
loop_
_entity.id
_entity.type
_entity.pdbx_description
1 polymer ?
#
loop_
_entity_poly.entity_id
_entity_poly.type
_entity_poly.pdbx_seq_one_letter_code
_entity_poly.pdbx_strand_id
1 'polypeptide(L)'
;MITVGWRELVDLPELGLKAVPAKIDSGARTSSLHGIVLDEFKRDGEKFVRFEVFFPGSKVMQVCEAVHVDVRGITSSNGETQLRYVIKTPLTIGDITFRAEISLADRSDMKFPMLIGRSALRRRFLVDSGNSWLQTPGREPVKGHKP
;
A
#
# COMPACT_ATOMS: atom_id res chain seq x y z
N MET A 1 9.16 4.11 19.28
CA MET A 1 8.61 4.02 17.92
C MET A 1 9.73 4.22 16.90
N ILE A 2 9.61 3.55 15.79
CA ILE A 2 10.58 3.64 14.70
C ILE A 2 10.24 4.86 13.84
N THR A 3 11.26 5.55 13.34
CA THR A 3 11.08 6.71 12.47
C THR A 3 11.14 6.29 11.01
N VAL A 4 10.15 6.71 10.22
CA VAL A 4 10.11 6.53 8.77
C VAL A 4 10.27 7.87 8.08
N GLY A 5 10.77 7.84 6.85
CA GLY A 5 10.83 9.03 6.00
C GLY A 5 9.49 9.31 5.33
N TRP A 6 9.45 10.32 4.47
CA TRP A 6 8.23 10.63 3.72
C TRP A 6 7.94 9.59 2.64
N ARG A 7 8.91 8.74 2.32
CA ARG A 7 8.75 7.58 1.44
C ARG A 7 9.67 6.45 1.93
N GLU A 8 9.19 5.24 1.73
CA GLU A 8 9.89 4.02 2.15
C GLU A 8 9.61 2.90 1.15
N LEU A 9 10.47 1.89 1.13
CA LEU A 9 10.16 0.63 0.46
C LEU A 9 9.51 -0.29 1.49
N VAL A 10 8.36 -0.85 1.12
CA VAL A 10 7.59 -1.72 2.02
C VAL A 10 7.35 -3.06 1.37
N ASP A 11 7.06 -4.07 2.18
CA ASP A 11 6.73 -5.40 1.68
C ASP A 11 5.30 -5.75 2.04
N LEU A 12 4.67 -6.49 1.14
CA LEU A 12 3.37 -7.13 1.39
C LEU A 12 3.60 -8.63 1.22
N PRO A 13 4.09 -9.29 2.28
CA PRO A 13 4.65 -10.64 2.14
C PRO A 13 3.65 -11.70 1.69
N GLU A 14 2.40 -11.62 2.13
CA GLU A 14 1.39 -12.60 1.71
C GLU A 14 0.91 -12.37 0.28
N LEU A 15 1.17 -11.21 -0.29
CA LEU A 15 0.86 -10.93 -1.68
C LEU A 15 2.05 -11.20 -2.60
N GLY A 16 3.20 -11.57 -2.03
CA GLY A 16 4.42 -11.77 -2.81
C GLY A 16 5.02 -10.50 -3.35
N LEU A 17 4.70 -9.35 -2.76
CA LEU A 17 5.20 -8.04 -3.21
C LEU A 17 6.31 -7.57 -2.30
N LYS A 18 7.48 -7.27 -2.88
CA LYS A 18 8.65 -6.80 -2.14
C LYS A 18 9.14 -5.47 -2.67
N ALA A 19 9.67 -4.65 -1.77
CA ALA A 19 10.29 -3.36 -2.09
C ALA A 19 9.35 -2.46 -2.90
N VAL A 20 8.11 -2.37 -2.45
CA VAL A 20 7.10 -1.51 -3.07
C VAL A 20 7.35 -0.07 -2.64
N PRO A 21 7.60 0.85 -3.58
CA PRO A 21 7.73 2.26 -3.22
C PRO A 21 6.42 2.80 -2.67
N ALA A 22 6.45 3.32 -1.47
CA ALA A 22 5.28 3.84 -0.78
C ALA A 22 5.52 5.26 -0.30
N LYS A 23 4.52 6.12 -0.49
CA LYS A 23 4.51 7.45 0.09
C LYS A 23 3.88 7.38 1.48
N ILE A 24 4.54 7.98 2.45
CA ILE A 24 4.03 8.05 3.81
C ILE A 24 3.17 9.31 3.92
N ASP A 25 1.88 9.12 4.18
CA ASP A 25 0.91 10.22 4.15
C ASP A 25 0.01 10.18 5.38
N SER A 26 0.41 10.91 6.41
CA SER A 26 -0.38 11.02 7.64
C SER A 26 -1.69 11.78 7.45
N GLY A 27 -1.85 12.49 6.34
CA GLY A 27 -3.09 13.18 6.00
C GLY A 27 -4.17 12.23 5.48
N ALA A 28 -3.79 11.08 4.96
CA ALA A 28 -4.75 10.07 4.52
C ALA A 28 -5.07 9.12 5.68
N ARG A 29 -6.34 8.82 5.88
CA ARG A 29 -6.76 7.91 6.95
C ARG A 29 -6.38 6.47 6.64
N THR A 30 -6.65 6.02 5.42
CA THR A 30 -6.50 4.62 4.99
C THR A 30 -5.37 4.51 3.99
N SER A 31 -4.56 3.46 4.14
CA SER A 31 -3.55 3.12 3.13
C SER A 31 -4.21 2.70 1.83
N SER A 32 -3.51 2.85 0.72
CA SER A 32 -4.01 2.43 -0.58
C SER A 32 -2.90 1.80 -1.41
N LEU A 33 -3.31 0.87 -2.28
CA LEU A 33 -2.42 0.19 -3.21
C LEU A 33 -3.03 0.29 -4.59
N HIS A 34 -2.20 0.58 -5.60
CA HIS A 34 -2.65 0.54 -6.98
C HIS A 34 -2.94 -0.90 -7.34
N GLY A 35 -4.21 -1.22 -7.46
CA GLY A 35 -4.67 -2.56 -7.80
C GLY A 35 -6.04 -2.49 -8.46
N ILE A 36 -6.20 -3.29 -9.51
CA ILE A 36 -7.43 -3.35 -10.28
C ILE A 36 -8.13 -4.66 -9.92
N VAL A 37 -9.32 -4.55 -9.34
CA VAL A 37 -10.10 -5.72 -8.92
C VAL A 37 -10.60 -6.47 -10.14
N LEU A 38 -10.34 -7.78 -10.16
CA LEU A 38 -10.79 -8.67 -11.23
C LEU A 38 -12.09 -9.36 -10.85
N ASP A 39 -12.15 -9.95 -9.66
CA ASP A 39 -13.35 -10.63 -9.18
C ASP A 39 -13.32 -10.83 -7.66
N GLU A 40 -14.47 -11.21 -7.13
CA GLU A 40 -14.63 -11.62 -5.74
C GLU A 40 -14.89 -13.11 -5.71
N PHE A 41 -14.42 -13.77 -4.65
CA PHE A 41 -14.70 -15.19 -4.46
C PHE A 41 -14.67 -15.53 -2.97
N LYS A 42 -15.08 -16.75 -2.63
CA LYS A 42 -15.02 -17.24 -1.26
C LYS A 42 -14.05 -18.40 -1.18
N ARG A 43 -13.30 -18.45 -0.08
CA ARG A 43 -12.41 -19.56 0.23
C ARG A 43 -12.63 -19.90 1.70
N ASP A 44 -13.05 -21.13 1.98
CA ASP A 44 -13.34 -21.60 3.35
C ASP A 44 -14.29 -20.67 4.09
N GLY A 45 -15.29 -20.15 3.37
CA GLY A 45 -16.30 -19.25 3.95
C GLY A 45 -15.88 -17.78 4.07
N GLU A 46 -14.62 -17.46 3.81
CA GLU A 46 -14.16 -16.09 3.86
C GLU A 46 -14.24 -15.42 2.48
N LYS A 47 -14.51 -14.13 2.50
CA LYS A 47 -14.56 -13.32 1.27
C LYS A 47 -13.16 -12.89 0.86
N PHE A 48 -12.81 -13.13 -0.39
CA PHE A 48 -11.54 -12.74 -1.00
C PHE A 48 -11.80 -11.90 -2.24
N VAL A 49 -10.82 -11.07 -2.59
CA VAL A 49 -10.78 -10.43 -3.90
C VAL A 49 -9.49 -10.84 -4.61
N ARG A 50 -9.61 -10.97 -5.94
CA ARG A 50 -8.48 -11.14 -6.84
C ARG A 50 -8.27 -9.84 -7.57
N PHE A 51 -7.02 -9.39 -7.64
CA PHE A 51 -6.70 -8.10 -8.25
C PHE A 51 -5.34 -8.13 -8.91
N GLU A 52 -5.16 -7.25 -9.87
CA GLU A 52 -3.90 -7.08 -10.59
C GLU A 52 -3.14 -5.90 -10.01
N VAL A 53 -1.83 -6.06 -9.84
CA VAL A 53 -0.94 -5.02 -9.36
C VAL A 53 0.11 -4.74 -10.42
N PHE A 54 0.33 -3.45 -10.70
CA PHE A 54 1.41 -2.99 -11.56
C PHE A 54 2.28 -2.03 -10.78
N PHE A 55 3.55 -1.98 -11.16
CA PHE A 55 4.43 -0.96 -10.64
C PHE A 55 4.88 -0.04 -11.78
N PRO A 56 5.05 1.28 -11.51
CA PRO A 56 5.54 2.20 -12.53
C PRO A 56 6.86 1.70 -13.14
N GLY A 57 6.91 1.68 -14.47
CA GLY A 57 8.09 1.21 -15.19
C GLY A 57 8.21 -0.30 -15.34
N SER A 58 7.31 -1.05 -14.71
CA SER A 58 7.27 -2.50 -14.86
C SER A 58 6.27 -2.88 -15.96
N LYS A 59 6.66 -3.85 -16.79
CA LYS A 59 5.76 -4.46 -17.76
C LYS A 59 5.12 -5.73 -17.23
N VAL A 60 5.53 -6.16 -16.04
CA VAL A 60 5.03 -7.38 -15.43
C VAL A 60 3.86 -7.03 -14.52
N MET A 61 2.75 -7.68 -14.77
CA MET A 61 1.54 -7.59 -13.97
C MET A 61 1.52 -8.79 -13.04
N GLN A 62 1.19 -8.54 -11.78
CA GLN A 62 1.08 -9.60 -10.80
C GLN A 62 -0.36 -9.71 -10.32
N VAL A 63 -0.91 -10.93 -10.35
CA VAL A 63 -2.23 -11.21 -9.79
C VAL A 63 -2.07 -11.59 -8.33
N CYS A 64 -2.83 -10.92 -7.48
CA CYS A 64 -2.81 -11.14 -6.03
C CYS A 64 -4.21 -11.50 -5.54
N GLU A 65 -4.26 -12.17 -4.39
CA GLU A 65 -5.51 -12.49 -3.70
C GLU A 65 -5.37 -12.11 -2.23
N ALA A 66 -6.42 -11.52 -1.68
CA ALA A 66 -6.41 -11.12 -0.27
C ALA A 66 -7.81 -11.16 0.32
N VAL A 67 -7.90 -11.30 1.63
CA VAL A 67 -9.16 -11.22 2.36
C VAL A 67 -9.77 -9.86 2.15
N HIS A 68 -11.04 -9.84 1.75
CA HIS A 68 -11.84 -8.66 1.54
C HIS A 68 -12.64 -8.38 2.82
N VAL A 69 -12.35 -7.28 3.49
CA VAL A 69 -12.98 -6.96 4.78
C VAL A 69 -14.10 -5.94 4.64
N ASP A 70 -14.08 -5.12 3.59
CA ASP A 70 -15.07 -4.05 3.46
C ASP A 70 -15.08 -3.46 2.05
N VAL A 71 -16.17 -2.76 1.74
CA VAL A 71 -16.23 -1.83 0.61
C VAL A 71 -16.58 -0.47 1.19
N ARG A 72 -15.68 0.49 1.04
CA ARG A 72 -15.82 1.81 1.66
C ARG A 72 -15.89 2.92 0.65
N GLY A 73 -16.65 3.96 0.98
CA GLY A 73 -16.58 5.21 0.27
C GLY A 73 -15.30 5.94 0.68
N ILE A 74 -14.40 6.16 -0.26
CA ILE A 74 -13.17 6.92 -0.05
C ILE A 74 -13.30 8.23 -0.78
N THR A 75 -13.18 9.34 -0.04
CA THR A 75 -13.26 10.67 -0.62
C THR A 75 -11.86 11.16 -0.95
N SER A 76 -11.66 11.53 -2.22
CA SER A 76 -10.39 12.07 -2.69
C SER A 76 -10.29 13.57 -2.40
N SER A 77 -9.10 14.12 -2.62
CA SER A 77 -8.86 15.55 -2.38
C SER A 77 -9.70 16.48 -3.26
N ASN A 78 -10.20 15.99 -4.40
CA ASN A 78 -11.09 16.77 -5.26
C ASN A 78 -12.57 16.65 -4.85
N GLY A 79 -12.87 15.99 -3.74
CA GLY A 79 -14.23 15.88 -3.21
C GLY A 79 -15.03 14.71 -3.76
N GLU A 80 -14.51 13.96 -4.71
CA GLU A 80 -15.20 12.79 -5.25
C GLU A 80 -15.09 11.60 -4.31
N THR A 81 -16.20 10.88 -4.16
CA THR A 81 -16.26 9.65 -3.37
C THR A 81 -16.37 8.46 -4.29
N GLN A 82 -15.47 7.48 -4.11
CA GLN A 82 -15.48 6.23 -4.85
C GLN A 82 -15.63 5.07 -3.89
N LEU A 83 -16.37 4.05 -4.31
CA LEU A 83 -16.44 2.80 -3.56
C LEU A 83 -15.17 1.99 -3.88
N ARG A 84 -14.47 1.58 -2.82
CA ARG A 84 -13.23 0.82 -2.97
C ARG A 84 -13.26 -0.42 -2.09
N TYR A 85 -12.74 -1.51 -2.62
CA TYR A 85 -12.52 -2.71 -1.82
C TYR A 85 -11.39 -2.46 -0.85
N VAL A 86 -11.58 -2.90 0.39
CA VAL A 86 -10.55 -2.83 1.42
C VAL A 86 -10.13 -4.26 1.74
N ILE A 87 -8.86 -4.54 1.56
CA ILE A 87 -8.25 -5.82 1.90
C ILE A 87 -7.55 -5.70 3.25
N LYS A 88 -7.32 -6.84 3.89
CA LYS A 88 -6.53 -6.91 5.10
C LYS A 88 -5.40 -7.90 4.87
N THR A 89 -4.16 -7.44 5.06
CA THR A 89 -2.98 -8.24 4.74
C THR A 89 -1.79 -7.76 5.58
N PRO A 90 -0.82 -8.64 5.84
CA PRO A 90 0.42 -8.20 6.50
C PRO A 90 1.17 -7.18 5.66
N LEU A 91 1.68 -6.17 6.33
CA LEU A 91 2.50 -5.11 5.78
C LEU A 91 3.77 -5.01 6.60
N THR A 92 4.92 -4.99 5.94
CA THR A 92 6.22 -4.87 6.59
C THR A 92 6.86 -3.55 6.24
N ILE A 93 7.21 -2.78 7.26
CA ILE A 93 8.00 -1.56 7.12
C ILE A 93 9.18 -1.68 8.08
N GLY A 94 10.39 -1.70 7.54
CA GLY A 94 11.58 -1.97 8.35
C GLY A 94 11.48 -3.35 8.98
N ASP A 95 11.62 -3.42 10.30
CA ASP A 95 11.56 -4.66 11.05
C ASP A 95 10.17 -4.96 11.62
N ILE A 96 9.18 -4.13 11.31
CA ILE A 96 7.84 -4.27 11.87
C ILE A 96 6.89 -4.83 10.82
N THR A 97 6.21 -5.92 11.16
CA THR A 97 5.15 -6.51 10.35
C THR A 97 3.85 -6.49 11.14
N PHE A 98 2.81 -6.01 10.51
CA PHE A 98 1.49 -5.92 11.14
C PHE A 98 0.41 -6.07 10.07
N ARG A 99 -0.79 -6.47 10.48
CA ARG A 99 -1.92 -6.57 9.56
C ARG A 99 -2.50 -5.18 9.33
N ALA A 100 -2.61 -4.81 8.07
CA ALA A 100 -3.07 -3.49 7.68
C ALA A 100 -4.29 -3.58 6.78
N GLU A 101 -5.19 -2.62 6.92
CA GLU A 101 -6.30 -2.43 5.99
C GLU A 101 -5.83 -1.51 4.87
N ILE A 102 -5.99 -1.95 3.64
CA ILE A 102 -5.48 -1.27 2.46
C ILE A 102 -6.60 -1.22 1.43
N SER A 103 -6.94 -0.01 0.96
CA SER A 103 -7.91 0.13 -0.11
C SER A 103 -7.24 -0.11 -1.46
N LEU A 104 -7.97 -0.75 -2.36
CA LEU A 104 -7.51 -0.96 -3.74
C LEU A 104 -8.05 0.18 -4.60
N ALA A 105 -7.18 0.82 -5.33
CA ALA A 105 -7.54 1.99 -6.12
C ALA A 105 -6.75 2.01 -7.43
N ASP A 106 -7.32 2.62 -8.46
CA ASP A 106 -6.57 2.90 -9.66
C ASP A 106 -5.70 4.13 -9.40
N ARG A 107 -4.40 3.89 -9.21
CA ARG A 107 -3.41 4.93 -8.97
C ARG A 107 -2.37 4.98 -10.11
N SER A 108 -2.76 4.55 -11.29
CA SER A 108 -1.84 4.44 -12.44
C SER A 108 -1.21 5.79 -12.83
N ASP A 109 -1.88 6.90 -12.53
CA ASP A 109 -1.37 8.25 -12.74
C ASP A 109 -0.50 8.77 -11.60
N MET A 110 -0.32 7.99 -10.54
CA MET A 110 0.46 8.39 -9.37
C MET A 110 1.89 7.87 -9.47
N LYS A 111 2.80 8.65 -8.92
CA LYS A 111 4.22 8.30 -8.89
C LYS A 111 4.53 7.09 -8.00
N PHE A 112 3.74 6.91 -6.95
CA PHE A 112 3.90 5.82 -6.00
C PHE A 112 2.74 4.84 -6.14
N PRO A 113 3.03 3.54 -6.27
CA PRO A 113 1.97 2.54 -6.34
C PRO A 113 1.27 2.34 -5.01
N MET A 114 1.87 2.79 -3.92
CA MET A 114 1.30 2.62 -2.59
C MET A 114 1.39 3.90 -1.77
N LEU A 115 0.40 4.07 -0.91
CA LEU A 115 0.34 5.15 0.05
C LEU A 115 0.07 4.54 1.43
N ILE A 116 0.85 4.94 2.41
CA ILE A 116 0.70 4.49 3.80
C ILE A 116 -0.04 5.58 4.58
N GLY A 117 -1.23 5.26 5.03
CA GLY A 117 -2.08 6.21 5.71
C GLY A 117 -1.94 6.16 7.23
N ARG A 118 -2.66 7.08 7.86
CA ARG A 118 -2.57 7.33 9.30
C ARG A 118 -2.90 6.10 10.15
N SER A 119 -3.85 5.27 9.73
CA SER A 119 -4.24 4.09 10.50
C SER A 119 -3.11 3.07 10.62
N ALA A 120 -2.22 3.00 9.64
CA ALA A 120 -1.04 2.13 9.70
C ALA A 120 0.09 2.76 10.52
N LEU A 121 0.20 4.08 10.49
CA LEU A 121 1.29 4.80 11.15
C LEU A 121 1.08 4.97 12.65
N ARG A 122 -0.16 5.10 13.08
CA ARG A 122 -0.51 5.40 14.46
C ARG A 122 0.12 4.41 15.43
N ARG A 123 0.80 4.95 16.45
CA ARG A 123 1.39 4.18 17.55
C ARG A 123 2.49 3.21 17.11
N ARG A 124 2.90 3.27 15.84
CA ARG A 124 3.98 2.42 15.33
C ARG A 124 5.16 3.23 14.84
N PHE A 125 4.88 4.36 14.19
CA PHE A 125 5.92 5.11 13.50
C PHE A 125 5.83 6.60 13.79
N LEU A 126 7.01 7.21 13.85
CA LEU A 126 7.18 8.66 13.75
C LEU A 126 7.54 8.97 12.30
N VAL A 127 7.05 10.07 11.78
CA VAL A 127 7.30 10.45 10.39
C VAL A 127 8.25 11.64 10.35
N ASP A 128 9.39 11.44 9.71
CA ASP A 128 10.34 12.52 9.43
C ASP A 128 10.14 12.93 7.97
N SER A 129 9.41 14.00 7.76
CA SER A 129 9.03 14.45 6.42
C SER A 129 10.20 15.04 5.62
N GLY A 130 11.33 15.26 6.26
CA GLY A 130 12.53 15.81 5.61
C GLY A 130 13.48 14.76 5.06
N ASN A 131 13.21 13.47 5.34
CA ASN A 131 14.12 12.39 4.95
C ASN A 131 13.39 11.29 4.19
N SER A 132 14.14 10.49 3.45
CA SER A 132 13.63 9.38 2.65
C SER A 132 14.39 8.10 3.00
N TRP A 133 13.71 6.98 2.89
CA TRP A 133 14.34 5.65 2.93
C TRP A 133 15.06 5.36 4.25
N LEU A 134 14.48 5.80 5.36
CA LEU A 134 15.08 5.62 6.67
C LEU A 134 15.05 4.16 7.13
N GLN A 135 14.04 3.42 6.70
CA GLN A 135 13.87 2.01 7.04
C GLN A 135 14.28 1.07 5.90
N THR A 136 14.98 1.59 4.90
CA THR A 136 15.34 0.85 3.71
C THR A 136 16.83 0.93 3.36
N PRO A 137 17.76 0.89 4.33
CA PRO A 137 19.17 0.98 3.99
C PRO A 137 19.57 -0.23 3.14
N GLY A 138 20.24 0.01 2.03
CA GLY A 138 20.65 -1.04 1.11
C GLY A 138 19.52 -1.59 0.24
N ARG A 139 18.31 -1.05 0.35
CA ARG A 139 17.15 -1.47 -0.43
C ARG A 139 16.59 -0.32 -1.25
N GLU A 140 17.46 0.49 -1.80
CA GLU A 140 17.03 1.63 -2.57
C GLU A 140 16.19 1.19 -3.77
N PRO A 141 15.24 2.03 -4.20
CA PRO A 141 14.41 1.70 -5.34
C PRO A 141 15.24 1.57 -6.60
N VAL A 142 14.67 0.91 -7.59
CA VAL A 142 15.27 0.75 -8.89
C VAL A 142 15.68 2.13 -9.41
N LYS A 143 16.81 2.15 -10.13
CA LYS A 143 17.37 3.35 -10.73
C LYS A 143 16.28 4.19 -11.43
N GLY A 144 16.21 5.47 -11.06
CA GLY A 144 15.18 6.39 -11.55
C GLY A 144 14.27 6.90 -10.44
N HIS A 145 14.26 6.24 -9.27
CA HIS A 145 13.49 6.67 -8.11
C HIS A 145 14.37 7.50 -7.18
N LYS A 146 14.89 8.56 -7.70
CA LYS A 146 15.73 9.44 -6.89
C LYS A 146 14.91 10.29 -5.95
N PRO A 147 15.45 10.61 -4.79
CA PRO A 147 14.83 11.55 -3.87
C PRO A 147 14.59 12.91 -4.51
#